data_23a10e86f5b4a223a8d07bc80ab6528b
#
_entry.id   23a10e86f5b4a223a8d07bc80ab6528b
#
_cell.length_a   1.000
_cell.length_b   1.000
_cell.length_c   1.000
_cell.angle_alpha   90.00
_cell.angle_beta   90.00
_cell.angle_gamma   90.00
#
_symmetry.space_group_name_H-M   'P 1'
#
loop_
_entity.id
_entity.type
_entity.pdbx_description
1 polymer ?
#
loop_
_entity_poly.entity_id
_entity_poly.type
_entity_poly.pdbx_seq_one_letter_code
_entity_poly.pdbx_strand_id
1 'polypeptide(L)'
;MPGRLMPLARSYAYRGYTRLPHDRVNAWRERASGRASVAAFQRVLGSGPVEIGGGLLKGALLDTRALTLTHVQAFGLVRGALEPSVQEALRRHVAPRATVYDVGANIGFFSLLAARLAGPDGAVESFEPLPAAAAGLRRHVALNDARTVSVHEVAVGAHGGRAQLMAVQEESWSHLAERGRHPDTQGVLDVEIVTIDELVAGGMRPPGVVKIDVEGAEIDVLDGMAETIRAHSPVIICELHGSNAEFLARTSAIGYVAQNLDGPEPIAEAGGIHALALRAG
;
A
#
# COMPACT_ATOMS: atom_id res chain seq x y z
N MET A 1 6.23 31.84 20.30
CA MET A 1 5.68 30.49 20.44
C MET A 1 4.16 30.51 20.51
N PRO A 2 3.44 30.17 19.44
CA PRO A 2 2.02 29.83 19.48
C PRO A 2 1.82 28.41 18.93
N GLY A 3 1.88 27.40 19.81
CA GLY A 3 1.83 25.99 19.39
C GLY A 3 1.34 25.05 20.46
N ARG A 4 0.48 25.49 21.38
CA ARG A 4 0.00 24.64 22.46
C ARG A 4 -1.44 24.90 22.86
N LEU A 5 -2.37 24.75 21.92
CA LEU A 5 -3.79 24.50 22.25
C LEU A 5 -4.46 23.91 21.00
N MET A 6 -4.04 22.74 20.58
CA MET A 6 -4.93 21.89 19.80
C MET A 6 -5.94 21.31 20.77
N PRO A 7 -7.20 21.73 20.67
CA PRO A 7 -8.12 21.62 21.78
C PRO A 7 -8.50 20.17 22.02
N LEU A 8 -8.69 19.85 23.26
CA LEU A 8 -9.38 18.67 23.77
C LEU A 8 -10.54 18.21 22.87
N ALA A 9 -11.31 19.11 22.26
CA ALA A 9 -12.37 18.81 21.32
C ALA A 9 -11.91 18.02 20.08
N ARG A 10 -10.74 18.31 19.53
CA ARG A 10 -10.14 17.57 18.40
C ARG A 10 -9.76 16.16 18.82
N SER A 11 -9.16 16.02 19.98
CA SER A 11 -8.80 14.73 20.58
C SER A 11 -10.02 13.89 20.93
N TYR A 12 -11.12 14.50 21.40
CA TYR A 12 -12.36 13.80 21.74
C TYR A 12 -13.14 13.35 20.50
N ALA A 13 -13.29 14.20 19.49
CA ALA A 13 -13.92 13.83 18.22
C ALA A 13 -13.15 12.70 17.53
N TYR A 14 -11.82 12.77 17.50
CA TYR A 14 -10.94 11.75 16.97
C TYR A 14 -11.05 10.43 17.74
N ARG A 15 -10.95 10.44 19.07
CA ARG A 15 -11.08 9.24 19.92
C ARG A 15 -12.49 8.63 19.88
N GLY A 16 -13.52 9.44 19.74
CA GLY A 16 -14.89 8.97 19.58
C GLY A 16 -15.04 8.20 18.26
N TYR A 17 -14.51 8.76 17.19
CA TYR A 17 -14.58 8.18 15.86
C TYR A 17 -13.79 6.86 15.73
N THR A 18 -12.60 6.77 16.26
CA THR A 18 -11.78 5.54 16.22
C THR A 18 -12.38 4.36 17.00
N ARG A 19 -13.42 4.59 17.80
CA ARG A 19 -14.11 3.56 18.59
C ARG A 19 -15.41 3.03 17.96
N LEU A 20 -15.88 3.63 16.86
CA LEU A 20 -17.11 3.18 16.21
C LEU A 20 -16.89 1.85 15.47
N PRO A 21 -17.87 0.91 15.51
CA PRO A 21 -17.81 -0.32 14.73
C PRO A 21 -17.68 -0.05 13.23
N HIS A 22 -16.87 -0.85 12.53
CA HIS A 22 -16.50 -0.65 11.13
C HIS A 22 -17.71 -0.68 10.18
N ASP A 23 -18.61 -1.63 10.37
CA ASP A 23 -19.85 -1.82 9.62
C ASP A 23 -20.80 -0.61 9.71
N ARG A 24 -20.92 -0.01 10.88
CA ARG A 24 -21.75 1.18 11.09
C ARG A 24 -21.18 2.42 10.41
N VAL A 25 -19.85 2.53 10.37
CA VAL A 25 -19.17 3.64 9.68
C VAL A 25 -19.36 3.52 8.17
N ASN A 26 -19.23 2.32 7.61
CA ASN A 26 -19.41 2.08 6.18
C ASN A 26 -20.85 2.36 5.74
N ALA A 27 -21.85 1.82 6.43
CA ALA A 27 -23.26 2.05 6.12
C ALA A 27 -23.68 3.54 6.24
N TRP A 28 -23.01 4.30 7.10
CA TRP A 28 -23.28 5.74 7.25
C TRP A 28 -22.66 6.58 6.13
N ARG A 29 -21.52 6.14 5.57
CA ARG A 29 -20.77 6.84 4.50
C ARG A 29 -21.51 6.89 3.17
N GLU A 30 -22.31 5.88 2.84
CA GLU A 30 -23.07 5.80 1.58
C GLU A 30 -24.21 6.83 1.49
N ARG A 31 -24.56 7.47 2.62
CA ARG A 31 -25.61 8.48 2.66
C ARG A 31 -25.07 9.89 2.32
N ALA A 32 -25.90 10.74 1.75
CA ALA A 32 -25.54 12.14 1.40
C ALA A 32 -24.98 12.94 2.59
N SER A 33 -25.40 12.61 3.83
CA SER A 33 -24.85 13.14 5.08
C SER A 33 -23.40 12.71 5.34
N GLY A 34 -22.95 11.58 4.76
CA GLY A 34 -21.58 11.09 4.90
C GLY A 34 -20.56 12.03 4.25
N ARG A 35 -20.83 12.53 3.05
CA ARG A 35 -19.91 13.44 2.33
C ARG A 35 -19.68 14.77 3.05
N ALA A 36 -20.73 15.36 3.63
CA ALA A 36 -20.59 16.59 4.42
C ALA A 36 -19.78 16.35 5.70
N SER A 37 -19.94 15.17 6.30
CA SER A 37 -19.22 14.80 7.52
C SER A 37 -17.77 14.48 7.28
N VAL A 38 -17.42 13.98 6.11
CA VAL A 38 -16.04 13.77 5.70
C VAL A 38 -15.31 15.10 5.51
N ALA A 39 -15.93 16.08 4.84
CA ALA A 39 -15.38 17.44 4.76
C ALA A 39 -15.23 18.09 6.15
N ALA A 40 -16.18 17.84 7.06
CA ALA A 40 -16.07 18.26 8.45
C ALA A 40 -14.94 17.55 9.19
N PHE A 41 -14.75 16.25 8.95
CA PHE A 41 -13.66 15.48 9.54
C PHE A 41 -12.28 15.97 9.05
N GLN A 42 -12.11 16.25 7.77
CA GLN A 42 -10.88 16.85 7.25
C GLN A 42 -10.58 18.20 7.88
N ARG A 43 -11.62 19.03 8.11
CA ARG A 43 -11.46 20.29 8.86
C ARG A 43 -11.07 20.05 10.32
N VAL A 44 -11.56 18.97 10.93
CA VAL A 44 -11.23 18.58 12.32
C VAL A 44 -9.84 17.98 12.40
N LEU A 45 -9.42 17.13 11.44
CA LEU A 45 -8.06 16.62 11.36
C LEU A 45 -7.04 17.76 11.12
N GLY A 46 -7.44 18.82 10.41
CA GLY A 46 -6.58 19.96 10.07
C GLY A 46 -5.41 19.56 9.18
N SER A 47 -4.44 20.44 9.07
CA SER A 47 -3.20 20.20 8.33
C SER A 47 -2.08 19.85 9.29
N GLY A 48 -1.51 18.64 9.20
CA GLY A 48 -0.36 18.23 9.98
C GLY A 48 -0.41 16.78 10.44
N PRO A 49 0.59 16.36 11.25
CA PRO A 49 0.66 14.99 11.73
C PRO A 49 -0.53 14.60 12.61
N VAL A 50 -1.06 13.40 12.38
CA VAL A 50 -2.06 12.73 13.21
C VAL A 50 -1.55 11.36 13.60
N GLU A 51 -1.87 10.93 14.81
CA GLU A 51 -1.50 9.61 15.31
C GLU A 51 -2.50 8.55 14.84
N ILE A 52 -2.05 7.41 14.36
CA ILE A 52 -2.92 6.26 14.06
C ILE A 52 -3.49 5.71 15.36
N GLY A 53 -4.83 5.70 15.47
CA GLY A 53 -5.54 5.39 16.72
C GLY A 53 -5.64 3.91 17.07
N GLY A 54 -5.38 2.99 16.14
CA GLY A 54 -5.58 1.55 16.33
C GLY A 54 -4.75 0.67 15.39
N GLY A 55 -5.10 -0.62 15.35
CA GLY A 55 -4.44 -1.60 14.49
C GLY A 55 -2.98 -1.83 14.82
N LEU A 56 -2.27 -2.49 13.90
CA LEU A 56 -0.86 -2.83 14.06
C LEU A 56 0.08 -1.62 14.00
N LEU A 57 -0.38 -0.51 13.41
CA LEU A 57 0.35 0.76 13.36
C LEU A 57 -0.07 1.77 14.43
N LYS A 58 -0.83 1.37 15.44
CA LYS A 58 -1.21 2.29 16.51
C LYS A 58 0.01 3.06 17.05
N GLY A 59 -0.15 4.38 17.19
CA GLY A 59 0.89 5.30 17.64
C GLY A 59 1.79 5.84 16.53
N ALA A 60 1.76 5.28 15.31
CA ALA A 60 2.47 5.86 14.18
C ALA A 60 1.82 7.18 13.74
N LEU A 61 2.60 8.05 13.11
CA LEU A 61 2.18 9.38 12.67
C LEU A 61 1.96 9.40 11.15
N LEU A 62 0.85 9.99 10.72
CA LEU A 62 0.58 10.31 9.32
C LEU A 62 0.43 11.82 9.15
N ASP A 63 0.99 12.37 8.07
CA ASP A 63 0.76 13.77 7.67
C ASP A 63 -0.50 13.86 6.81
N THR A 64 -1.55 14.47 7.35
CA THR A 64 -2.82 14.62 6.64
C THR A 64 -2.72 15.41 5.33
N ARG A 65 -1.65 16.20 5.14
CA ARG A 65 -1.37 16.92 3.89
C ARG A 65 -0.91 15.98 2.76
N ALA A 66 -0.40 14.81 3.11
CA ALA A 66 -0.03 13.77 2.15
C ALA A 66 -1.23 12.85 1.79
N LEU A 67 -2.36 13.02 2.48
CA LEU A 67 -3.56 12.22 2.25
C LEU A 67 -4.39 12.85 1.14
N THR A 68 -3.98 12.67 -0.12
CA THR A 68 -4.83 12.95 -1.29
C THR A 68 -5.88 11.88 -1.53
N LEU A 69 -5.83 10.84 -0.69
CA LEU A 69 -6.69 9.67 -0.73
C LEU A 69 -8.17 10.01 -0.61
N THR A 70 -8.99 9.14 -1.18
CA THR A 70 -10.43 9.19 -0.96
C THR A 70 -10.71 9.28 0.54
N HIS A 71 -11.77 9.95 0.88
CA HIS A 71 -12.19 10.10 2.27
C HIS A 71 -12.33 8.75 2.99
N VAL A 72 -12.55 7.69 2.24
CA VAL A 72 -12.69 6.30 2.67
C VAL A 72 -11.39 5.74 3.18
N GLN A 73 -10.36 5.86 2.37
CA GLN A 73 -9.02 5.36 2.68
C GLN A 73 -8.38 6.17 3.82
N ALA A 74 -8.56 7.50 3.81
CA ALA A 74 -8.09 8.35 4.92
C ALA A 74 -8.66 7.92 6.28
N PHE A 75 -9.91 7.48 6.32
CA PHE A 75 -10.53 6.95 7.55
C PHE A 75 -9.91 5.61 7.98
N GLY A 76 -9.71 4.70 7.04
CA GLY A 76 -9.06 3.40 7.29
C GLY A 76 -7.64 3.61 7.84
N LEU A 77 -6.88 4.49 7.19
CA LEU A 77 -5.51 4.83 7.57
C LEU A 77 -5.41 5.36 9.01
N VAL A 78 -6.18 6.41 9.32
CA VAL A 78 -6.13 7.05 10.65
C VAL A 78 -6.60 6.11 11.77
N ARG A 79 -7.46 5.14 11.46
CA ARG A 79 -7.87 4.09 12.41
C ARG A 79 -6.91 2.92 12.50
N GLY A 80 -5.96 2.82 11.58
CA GLY A 80 -5.10 1.64 11.44
C GLY A 80 -5.86 0.40 10.95
N ALA A 81 -6.95 0.60 10.20
CA ALA A 81 -7.85 -0.44 9.72
C ALA A 81 -7.88 -0.51 8.17
N LEU A 82 -6.85 -0.01 7.51
CA LEU A 82 -6.67 -0.20 6.06
C LEU A 82 -6.38 -1.68 5.80
N GLU A 83 -7.14 -2.30 4.91
CA GLU A 83 -6.93 -3.67 4.42
C GLU A 83 -6.49 -4.66 5.53
N PRO A 84 -7.39 -5.04 6.44
CA PRO A 84 -7.02 -5.87 7.60
C PRO A 84 -6.43 -7.23 7.23
N SER A 85 -6.85 -7.80 6.09
CA SER A 85 -6.34 -9.07 5.55
C SER A 85 -4.87 -8.97 5.18
N VAL A 86 -4.45 -7.88 4.52
CA VAL A 86 -3.06 -7.60 4.17
C VAL A 86 -2.22 -7.35 5.41
N GLN A 87 -2.73 -6.57 6.38
CA GLN A 87 -2.04 -6.35 7.66
C GLN A 87 -1.77 -7.66 8.38
N GLU A 88 -2.76 -8.56 8.44
CA GLU A 88 -2.62 -9.86 9.08
C GLU A 88 -1.66 -10.77 8.31
N ALA A 89 -1.67 -10.74 6.98
CA ALA A 89 -0.70 -11.48 6.16
C ALA A 89 0.73 -11.00 6.43
N LEU A 90 0.97 -9.68 6.43
CA LEU A 90 2.27 -9.12 6.80
C LEU A 90 2.69 -9.53 8.22
N ARG A 91 1.78 -9.44 9.19
CA ARG A 91 2.05 -9.84 10.58
C ARG A 91 2.49 -11.31 10.71
N ARG A 92 1.93 -12.20 9.88
CA ARG A 92 2.26 -13.64 9.89
C ARG A 92 3.57 -13.93 9.18
N HIS A 93 3.90 -13.21 8.12
CA HIS A 93 4.98 -13.58 7.21
C HIS A 93 6.22 -12.70 7.30
N VAL A 94 6.13 -11.49 7.86
CA VAL A 94 7.30 -10.64 8.09
C VAL A 94 7.96 -11.03 9.41
N ALA A 95 9.04 -11.79 9.30
CA ALA A 95 9.86 -12.15 10.45
C ALA A 95 10.76 -10.96 10.88
N PRO A 96 11.22 -10.91 12.14
CA PRO A 96 12.28 -9.99 12.54
C PRO A 96 13.49 -10.10 11.59
N ARG A 97 14.09 -8.98 11.24
CA ARG A 97 15.23 -8.84 10.31
C ARG A 97 14.91 -9.18 8.84
N ALA A 98 13.64 -9.41 8.49
CA ALA A 98 13.24 -9.64 7.10
C ALA A 98 13.55 -8.45 6.20
N THR A 99 13.74 -8.73 4.93
CA THR A 99 13.67 -7.75 3.85
C THR A 99 12.28 -7.81 3.24
N VAL A 100 11.61 -6.66 3.16
CA VAL A 100 10.27 -6.54 2.59
C VAL A 100 10.33 -5.57 1.41
N TYR A 101 9.74 -5.95 0.29
CA TYR A 101 9.51 -5.04 -0.83
C TYR A 101 8.04 -4.64 -0.84
N ASP A 102 7.78 -3.33 -0.85
CA ASP A 102 6.44 -2.74 -0.93
C ASP A 102 6.30 -2.05 -2.29
N VAL A 103 5.71 -2.75 -3.25
CA VAL A 103 5.56 -2.33 -4.65
C VAL A 103 4.19 -1.70 -4.81
N GLY A 104 4.16 -0.42 -5.23
CA GLY A 104 2.98 0.44 -5.14
C GLY A 104 2.79 0.92 -3.70
N ALA A 105 3.88 1.45 -3.11
CA ALA A 105 3.90 1.81 -1.69
C ALA A 105 3.00 3.00 -1.33
N ASN A 106 2.57 3.77 -2.32
CA ASN A 106 1.74 4.95 -2.15
C ASN A 106 2.32 5.86 -1.06
N ILE A 107 1.55 6.27 -0.08
CA ILE A 107 2.01 7.09 1.04
C ILE A 107 2.70 6.31 2.16
N GLY A 108 2.88 4.99 2.03
CA GLY A 108 3.74 4.17 2.88
C GLY A 108 3.09 3.59 4.14
N PHE A 109 1.79 3.38 4.17
CA PHE A 109 1.14 2.71 5.31
C PHE A 109 1.71 1.31 5.53
N PHE A 110 1.79 0.50 4.47
CA PHE A 110 2.33 -0.85 4.55
C PHE A 110 3.85 -0.88 4.69
N SER A 111 4.56 0.11 4.12
CA SER A 111 5.99 0.28 4.35
C SER A 111 6.32 0.51 5.84
N LEU A 112 5.57 1.37 6.52
CA LEU A 112 5.72 1.59 7.97
C LEU A 112 5.36 0.35 8.78
N LEU A 113 4.32 -0.39 8.38
CA LEU A 113 3.94 -1.64 9.03
C LEU A 113 5.03 -2.69 8.88
N ALA A 114 5.54 -2.89 7.67
CA ALA A 114 6.63 -3.81 7.38
C ALA A 114 7.90 -3.46 8.21
N ALA A 115 8.26 -2.18 8.27
CA ALA A 115 9.39 -1.70 9.07
C ALA A 115 9.22 -2.00 10.56
N ARG A 116 8.01 -1.78 11.10
CA ARG A 116 7.70 -2.11 12.50
C ARG A 116 7.82 -3.61 12.78
N LEU A 117 7.35 -4.46 11.87
CA LEU A 117 7.38 -5.92 12.02
C LEU A 117 8.80 -6.47 11.86
N ALA A 118 9.53 -6.01 10.85
CA ALA A 118 10.92 -6.44 10.60
C ALA A 118 11.91 -5.94 11.66
N GLY A 119 11.58 -4.83 12.33
CA GLY A 119 12.41 -4.25 13.38
C GLY A 119 13.66 -3.52 12.86
N PRO A 120 14.57 -3.09 13.77
CA PRO A 120 15.67 -2.20 13.43
C PRO A 120 16.77 -2.82 12.55
N ASP A 121 16.85 -4.15 12.50
CA ASP A 121 17.79 -4.89 11.66
C ASP A 121 17.18 -5.40 10.36
N GLY A 122 15.90 -5.10 10.11
CA GLY A 122 15.20 -5.39 8.86
C GLY A 122 15.53 -4.38 7.77
N ALA A 123 14.93 -4.57 6.59
CA ALA A 123 14.97 -3.62 5.48
C ALA A 123 13.61 -3.58 4.80
N VAL A 124 13.17 -2.40 4.38
CA VAL A 124 11.97 -2.21 3.56
C VAL A 124 12.35 -1.37 2.35
N GLU A 125 12.18 -1.94 1.17
CA GLU A 125 12.39 -1.24 -0.10
C GLU A 125 11.02 -0.90 -0.67
N SER A 126 10.69 0.38 -0.70
CA SER A 126 9.37 0.89 -1.09
C SER A 126 9.44 1.55 -2.45
N PHE A 127 8.65 1.05 -3.41
CA PHE A 127 8.63 1.51 -4.79
C PHE A 127 7.31 2.26 -5.05
N GLU A 128 7.41 3.54 -5.41
CA GLU A 128 6.26 4.39 -5.69
C GLU A 128 6.59 5.38 -6.81
N PRO A 129 6.01 5.22 -8.01
CA PRO A 129 6.35 6.05 -9.16
C PRO A 129 5.79 7.48 -9.12
N LEU A 130 4.72 7.74 -8.34
CA LEU A 130 4.11 9.06 -8.27
C LEU A 130 4.90 9.98 -7.34
N PRO A 131 5.49 11.11 -7.82
CA PRO A 131 6.31 11.99 -6.99
C PRO A 131 5.59 12.53 -5.76
N ALA A 132 4.28 12.82 -5.86
CA ALA A 132 3.50 13.33 -4.75
C ALA A 132 3.32 12.28 -3.65
N ALA A 133 3.01 11.04 -4.02
CA ALA A 133 2.87 9.90 -3.10
C ALA A 133 4.23 9.54 -2.47
N ALA A 134 5.29 9.43 -3.27
CA ALA A 134 6.65 9.19 -2.81
C ALA A 134 7.14 10.27 -1.83
N ALA A 135 6.82 11.54 -2.08
CA ALA A 135 7.10 12.63 -1.16
C ALA A 135 6.30 12.51 0.15
N GLY A 136 5.05 12.03 0.07
CA GLY A 136 4.23 11.69 1.24
C GLY A 136 4.85 10.57 2.06
N LEU A 137 5.24 9.48 1.39
CA LEU A 137 5.92 8.34 2.00
C LEU A 137 7.22 8.77 2.72
N ARG A 138 8.09 9.54 2.05
CA ARG A 138 9.32 10.07 2.70
C ARG A 138 9.02 10.89 3.95
N ARG A 139 7.95 11.70 3.94
CA ARG A 139 7.51 12.43 5.15
C ARG A 139 7.06 11.50 6.25
N HIS A 140 6.28 10.46 5.92
CA HIS A 140 5.83 9.48 6.91
C HIS A 140 6.99 8.68 7.50
N VAL A 141 7.95 8.28 6.68
CA VAL A 141 9.22 7.65 7.13
C VAL A 141 9.94 8.55 8.13
N ALA A 142 10.12 9.84 7.81
CA ALA A 142 10.78 10.79 8.69
C ALA A 142 10.00 11.05 9.99
N LEU A 143 8.68 11.18 9.94
CA LEU A 143 7.82 11.39 11.12
C LEU A 143 7.87 10.23 12.11
N ASN A 144 8.11 9.01 11.63
CA ASN A 144 8.13 7.79 12.43
C ASN A 144 9.54 7.29 12.76
N ASP A 145 10.60 8.01 12.37
CA ASP A 145 12.00 7.57 12.48
C ASP A 145 12.22 6.14 11.91
N ALA A 146 11.52 5.83 10.81
CA ALA A 146 11.53 4.50 10.19
C ALA A 146 12.77 4.33 9.27
N ARG A 147 13.97 4.33 9.86
CA ARG A 147 15.26 4.36 9.15
C ARG A 147 15.56 3.14 8.30
N THR A 148 14.80 2.06 8.48
CA THR A 148 14.92 0.82 7.70
C THR A 148 14.14 0.86 6.40
N VAL A 149 13.43 1.97 6.09
CA VAL A 149 12.66 2.16 4.87
C VAL A 149 13.46 3.00 3.87
N SER A 150 13.74 2.42 2.71
CA SER A 150 14.27 3.12 1.53
C SER A 150 13.12 3.42 0.56
N VAL A 151 13.11 4.60 -0.04
CA VAL A 151 12.03 5.04 -0.94
C VAL A 151 12.57 5.25 -2.34
N HIS A 152 12.10 4.44 -3.28
CA HIS A 152 12.45 4.47 -4.70
C HIS A 152 11.30 5.07 -5.50
N GLU A 153 11.56 6.20 -6.18
CA GLU A 153 10.56 6.90 -7.01
C GLU A 153 10.57 6.35 -8.43
N VAL A 154 10.23 5.06 -8.53
CA VAL A 154 10.21 4.29 -9.77
C VAL A 154 9.02 3.33 -9.78
N ALA A 155 8.57 2.95 -10.98
CA ALA A 155 7.64 1.82 -11.15
C ALA A 155 8.42 0.50 -11.19
N VAL A 156 7.75 -0.58 -10.83
CA VAL A 156 8.27 -1.95 -11.02
C VAL A 156 7.45 -2.63 -12.10
N GLY A 157 8.11 -3.30 -13.04
CA GLY A 157 7.46 -3.98 -14.16
C GLY A 157 8.27 -5.12 -14.72
N ALA A 158 7.83 -5.68 -15.87
CA ALA A 158 8.45 -6.84 -16.50
C ALA A 158 9.82 -6.54 -17.12
N HIS A 159 10.05 -5.30 -17.53
CA HIS A 159 11.28 -4.86 -18.19
C HIS A 159 11.67 -3.48 -17.69
N GLY A 160 12.97 -3.24 -17.52
CA GLY A 160 13.50 -1.92 -17.21
C GLY A 160 13.33 -0.96 -18.39
N GLY A 161 13.16 0.34 -18.10
CA GLY A 161 12.98 1.36 -19.12
C GLY A 161 12.19 2.59 -18.63
N ARG A 162 11.40 3.17 -19.51
CA ARG A 162 10.52 4.31 -19.21
C ARG A 162 9.13 4.02 -19.74
N ALA A 163 8.11 4.43 -19.02
CA ALA A 163 6.72 4.38 -19.46
C ALA A 163 5.96 5.65 -19.07
N GLN A 164 4.81 5.80 -19.68
CA GLN A 164 3.86 6.84 -19.33
C GLN A 164 2.83 6.30 -18.34
N LEU A 165 2.81 6.89 -17.16
CA LEU A 165 1.81 6.63 -16.15
C LEU A 165 0.70 7.67 -16.26
N MET A 166 -0.55 7.23 -16.33
CA MET A 166 -1.70 8.13 -16.29
C MET A 166 -2.03 8.46 -14.84
N ALA A 167 -1.78 9.72 -14.46
CA ALA A 167 -2.22 10.22 -13.18
C ALA A 167 -3.72 10.53 -13.22
N VAL A 168 -4.50 9.84 -12.41
CA VAL A 168 -5.91 10.12 -12.19
C VAL A 168 -6.10 10.94 -10.91
N GLN A 169 -7.27 11.59 -10.78
CA GLN A 169 -7.56 12.47 -9.64
C GLN A 169 -7.45 11.76 -8.29
N GLU A 170 -7.74 10.46 -8.26
CA GLU A 170 -7.48 9.59 -7.13
C GLU A 170 -6.15 8.87 -7.41
N GLU A 171 -5.08 9.29 -6.74
CA GLU A 171 -3.72 8.77 -6.97
C GLU A 171 -3.60 7.25 -6.79
N SER A 172 -4.51 6.63 -6.04
CA SER A 172 -4.62 5.18 -5.89
C SER A 172 -5.06 4.41 -7.15
N TRP A 173 -5.52 5.12 -8.20
CA TRP A 173 -6.01 4.52 -9.45
C TRP A 173 -5.11 4.80 -10.66
N SER A 174 -3.89 5.25 -10.42
CA SER A 174 -2.96 5.53 -11.51
C SER A 174 -2.46 4.24 -12.15
N HIS A 175 -2.54 4.14 -13.47
CA HIS A 175 -2.15 2.98 -14.24
C HIS A 175 -1.34 3.35 -15.49
N LEU A 176 -0.65 2.38 -16.08
CA LEU A 176 0.12 2.59 -17.30
C LEU A 176 -0.78 3.01 -18.46
N ALA A 177 -0.36 4.02 -19.23
CA ALA A 177 -1.14 4.60 -20.32
C ALA A 177 -1.54 3.61 -21.42
N GLU A 178 -0.79 2.53 -21.57
CA GLU A 178 -1.06 1.45 -22.52
C GLU A 178 -2.37 0.69 -22.24
N ARG A 179 -2.87 0.77 -21.00
CA ARG A 179 -4.11 0.09 -20.56
C ARG A 179 -5.38 0.89 -20.84
N GLY A 180 -5.27 2.07 -21.45
CA GLY A 180 -6.40 2.93 -21.84
C GLY A 180 -6.53 4.21 -21.01
N ARG A 181 -7.38 5.14 -21.45
CA ARG A 181 -7.61 6.41 -20.75
C ARG A 181 -8.75 6.28 -19.75
N HIS A 182 -8.48 6.64 -18.48
CA HIS A 182 -9.52 6.85 -17.50
C HIS A 182 -10.20 8.21 -17.72
N PRO A 183 -11.54 8.35 -17.53
CA PRO A 183 -12.26 9.62 -17.73
C PRO A 183 -11.70 10.78 -16.92
N ASP A 184 -11.13 10.52 -15.74
CA ASP A 184 -10.63 11.53 -14.81
C ASP A 184 -9.10 11.74 -14.89
N THR A 185 -8.47 11.34 -16.02
CA THR A 185 -7.02 11.51 -16.22
C THR A 185 -6.65 13.01 -16.18
N GLN A 186 -5.83 13.39 -15.20
CA GLN A 186 -5.35 14.77 -15.01
C GLN A 186 -4.05 15.05 -15.75
N GLY A 187 -3.30 14.02 -16.15
CA GLY A 187 -2.03 14.16 -16.84
C GLY A 187 -1.36 12.84 -17.15
N VAL A 188 -0.28 12.92 -17.87
CA VAL A 188 0.62 11.80 -18.18
C VAL A 188 1.96 12.14 -17.58
N LEU A 189 2.52 11.21 -16.82
CA LEU A 189 3.82 11.34 -16.18
C LEU A 189 4.78 10.30 -16.75
N ASP A 190 5.94 10.74 -17.21
CA ASP A 190 7.01 9.83 -17.60
C ASP A 190 7.69 9.29 -16.35
N VAL A 191 7.66 7.96 -16.16
CA VAL A 191 8.24 7.27 -15.02
C VAL A 191 9.32 6.29 -15.47
N GLU A 192 10.33 6.12 -14.63
CA GLU A 192 11.29 5.05 -14.77
C GLU A 192 10.68 3.73 -14.32
N ILE A 193 10.95 2.65 -15.07
CA ILE A 193 10.58 1.28 -14.71
C ILE A 193 11.85 0.50 -14.45
N VAL A 194 11.84 -0.27 -13.37
CA VAL A 194 12.90 -1.22 -12.99
C VAL A 194 12.29 -2.61 -12.83
N THR A 195 13.13 -3.65 -12.89
CA THR A 195 12.73 -5.00 -12.52
C THR A 195 13.30 -5.36 -11.14
N ILE A 196 12.59 -6.18 -10.37
CA ILE A 196 13.12 -6.68 -9.10
C ILE A 196 14.36 -7.53 -9.35
N ASP A 197 14.39 -8.29 -10.44
CA ASP A 197 15.53 -9.13 -10.79
C ASP A 197 16.80 -8.31 -11.04
N GLU A 198 16.70 -7.17 -11.78
CA GLU A 198 17.84 -6.25 -11.97
C GLU A 198 18.32 -5.64 -10.65
N LEU A 199 17.41 -5.25 -9.78
CA LEU A 199 17.76 -4.67 -8.48
C LEU A 199 18.49 -5.68 -7.59
N VAL A 200 17.99 -6.91 -7.51
CA VAL A 200 18.64 -7.98 -6.74
C VAL A 200 19.98 -8.37 -7.35
N ALA A 201 20.09 -8.51 -8.68
CA ALA A 201 21.34 -8.74 -9.37
C ALA A 201 22.34 -7.60 -9.17
N GLY A 202 21.85 -6.36 -9.03
CA GLY A 202 22.63 -5.16 -8.70
C GLY A 202 23.10 -5.08 -7.25
N GLY A 203 22.76 -6.07 -6.40
CA GLY A 203 23.20 -6.15 -4.99
C GLY A 203 22.17 -5.69 -3.97
N MET A 204 20.94 -5.35 -4.37
CA MET A 204 19.86 -5.12 -3.42
C MET A 204 19.54 -6.43 -2.69
N ARG A 205 19.32 -6.34 -1.38
CA ARG A 205 19.08 -7.51 -0.53
C ARG A 205 17.77 -8.20 -0.95
N PRO A 206 17.79 -9.52 -1.30
CA PRO A 206 16.60 -10.21 -1.77
C PRO A 206 15.44 -10.15 -0.80
N PRO A 207 14.18 -10.02 -1.26
CA PRO A 207 13.03 -9.95 -0.40
C PRO A 207 12.66 -11.33 0.18
N GLY A 208 12.28 -11.36 1.45
CA GLY A 208 11.56 -12.49 2.04
C GLY A 208 10.03 -12.36 1.89
N VAL A 209 9.55 -11.12 1.76
CA VAL A 209 8.13 -10.81 1.53
C VAL A 209 8.05 -9.70 0.48
N VAL A 210 7.13 -9.83 -0.47
CA VAL A 210 6.80 -8.80 -1.46
C VAL A 210 5.31 -8.49 -1.37
N LYS A 211 4.95 -7.23 -1.09
CA LYS A 211 3.58 -6.73 -1.27
C LYS A 211 3.51 -6.06 -2.64
N ILE A 212 2.48 -6.36 -3.41
CA ILE A 212 2.25 -5.81 -4.75
C ILE A 212 0.84 -5.21 -4.79
N ASP A 213 0.76 -3.94 -5.18
CA ASP A 213 -0.47 -3.21 -5.35
C ASP A 213 -0.22 -2.07 -6.36
N VAL A 214 -0.38 -2.40 -7.63
CA VAL A 214 0.08 -1.59 -8.77
C VAL A 214 -0.99 -1.33 -9.82
N GLU A 215 -2.27 -1.44 -9.41
CA GLU A 215 -3.43 -1.04 -10.21
C GLU A 215 -3.41 -1.64 -11.63
N GLY A 216 -3.29 -2.98 -11.69
CA GLY A 216 -3.39 -3.75 -12.92
C GLY A 216 -2.06 -4.14 -13.57
N ALA A 217 -0.90 -3.80 -13.04
CA ALA A 217 0.41 -4.23 -13.55
C ALA A 217 1.01 -5.40 -12.73
N GLU A 218 0.19 -6.13 -11.97
CA GLU A 218 0.63 -7.18 -11.04
C GLU A 218 1.42 -8.27 -11.76
N ILE A 219 0.99 -8.63 -12.97
CA ILE A 219 1.65 -9.68 -13.76
C ILE A 219 2.99 -9.20 -14.29
N ASP A 220 3.09 -7.93 -14.68
CA ASP A 220 4.36 -7.34 -15.12
C ASP A 220 5.38 -7.34 -13.97
N VAL A 221 4.93 -7.09 -12.73
CA VAL A 221 5.78 -7.19 -11.53
C VAL A 221 6.23 -8.64 -11.31
N LEU A 222 5.33 -9.63 -11.41
CA LEU A 222 5.69 -11.05 -11.27
C LEU A 222 6.71 -11.48 -12.34
N ASP A 223 6.52 -11.06 -13.58
CA ASP A 223 7.46 -11.38 -14.68
C ASP A 223 8.83 -10.72 -14.45
N GLY A 224 8.88 -9.49 -13.92
CA GLY A 224 10.11 -8.78 -13.58
C GLY A 224 10.82 -9.26 -12.30
N MET A 225 10.25 -10.24 -11.59
CA MET A 225 10.87 -10.87 -10.42
C MET A 225 11.01 -12.40 -10.52
N ALA A 226 10.89 -12.94 -11.73
CA ALA A 226 10.86 -14.38 -11.95
C ALA A 226 12.13 -15.11 -11.46
N GLU A 227 13.30 -14.53 -11.66
CA GLU A 227 14.58 -15.05 -11.16
C GLU A 227 14.66 -14.98 -9.64
N THR A 228 14.22 -13.85 -9.07
CA THR A 228 14.15 -13.63 -7.62
C THR A 228 13.21 -14.63 -6.96
N ILE A 229 12.05 -14.88 -7.56
CA ILE A 229 11.10 -15.90 -7.07
C ILE A 229 11.75 -17.29 -7.08
N ARG A 230 12.43 -17.65 -8.17
CA ARG A 230 13.05 -18.95 -8.30
C ARG A 230 14.18 -19.15 -7.28
N ALA A 231 15.01 -18.13 -7.07
CA ALA A 231 16.19 -18.20 -6.22
C ALA A 231 15.87 -18.07 -4.71
N HIS A 232 14.90 -17.26 -4.35
CA HIS A 232 14.67 -16.84 -2.96
C HIS A 232 13.30 -17.21 -2.41
N SER A 233 12.34 -17.59 -3.26
CA SER A 233 10.99 -18.04 -2.86
C SER A 233 10.29 -17.08 -1.87
N PRO A 234 10.19 -15.78 -2.17
CA PRO A 234 9.54 -14.82 -1.27
C PRO A 234 8.07 -15.13 -1.10
N VAL A 235 7.50 -14.75 0.03
CA VAL A 235 6.05 -14.68 0.20
C VAL A 235 5.52 -13.51 -0.64
N ILE A 236 4.46 -13.74 -1.42
CA ILE A 236 3.85 -12.71 -2.27
C ILE A 236 2.45 -12.39 -1.74
N ILE A 237 2.23 -11.14 -1.39
CA ILE A 237 0.93 -10.57 -1.03
C ILE A 237 0.55 -9.60 -2.14
N CYS A 238 -0.53 -9.87 -2.87
CA CYS A 238 -0.87 -9.12 -4.08
C CYS A 238 -2.33 -8.68 -4.05
N GLU A 239 -2.60 -7.40 -4.28
CA GLU A 239 -3.92 -6.93 -4.63
C GLU A 239 -4.13 -7.15 -6.13
N LEU A 240 -5.26 -7.78 -6.51
CA LEU A 240 -5.56 -8.18 -7.88
C LEU A 240 -6.64 -7.30 -8.48
N HIS A 241 -6.32 -6.56 -9.53
CA HIS A 241 -7.21 -5.65 -10.24
C HIS A 241 -7.69 -6.27 -11.57
N GLY A 242 -8.35 -7.44 -11.48
CA GLY A 242 -8.85 -8.19 -12.64
C GLY A 242 -7.85 -9.15 -13.27
N SER A 243 -6.66 -9.27 -12.73
CA SER A 243 -5.58 -10.19 -13.15
C SER A 243 -5.66 -11.59 -12.52
N ASN A 244 -6.76 -11.92 -11.84
CA ASN A 244 -6.95 -13.11 -11.00
C ASN A 244 -6.56 -14.42 -11.68
N ALA A 245 -7.10 -14.68 -12.88
CA ALA A 245 -6.84 -15.94 -13.60
C ALA A 245 -5.37 -16.04 -14.03
N GLU A 246 -4.79 -14.95 -14.48
CA GLU A 246 -3.39 -14.88 -14.90
C GLU A 246 -2.43 -15.02 -13.72
N PHE A 247 -2.73 -14.35 -12.60
CA PHE A 247 -2.00 -14.51 -11.35
C PHE A 247 -1.96 -15.97 -10.88
N LEU A 248 -3.10 -16.68 -10.89
CA LEU A 248 -3.16 -18.10 -10.56
C LEU A 248 -2.32 -18.95 -11.51
N ALA A 249 -2.42 -18.69 -12.82
CA ALA A 249 -1.64 -19.43 -13.81
C ALA A 249 -0.13 -19.23 -13.60
N ARG A 250 0.32 -17.98 -13.40
CA ARG A 250 1.73 -17.65 -13.17
C ARG A 250 2.26 -18.26 -11.87
N THR A 251 1.55 -18.09 -10.76
CA THR A 251 1.98 -18.60 -9.45
C THR A 251 2.00 -20.12 -9.42
N SER A 252 0.99 -20.80 -9.99
CA SER A 252 0.98 -22.27 -10.09
C SER A 252 2.12 -22.82 -10.93
N ALA A 253 2.45 -22.16 -12.06
CA ALA A 253 3.52 -22.60 -12.95
C ALA A 253 4.91 -22.59 -12.28
N ILE A 254 5.09 -21.76 -11.24
CA ILE A 254 6.34 -21.65 -10.47
C ILE A 254 6.28 -22.39 -9.12
N GLY A 255 5.23 -23.22 -8.91
CA GLY A 255 5.09 -24.05 -7.71
C GLY A 255 4.62 -23.29 -6.47
N TYR A 256 3.86 -22.21 -6.65
CA TYR A 256 3.19 -21.52 -5.56
C TYR A 256 1.74 -21.94 -5.44
N VAL A 257 1.22 -21.90 -4.24
CA VAL A 257 -0.21 -22.03 -3.93
C VAL A 257 -0.71 -20.65 -3.51
N ALA A 258 -1.75 -20.18 -4.19
CA ALA A 258 -2.38 -18.91 -3.90
C ALA A 258 -3.73 -19.10 -3.18
N GLN A 259 -4.01 -18.23 -2.22
CA GLN A 259 -5.27 -18.20 -1.46
C GLN A 259 -5.84 -16.77 -1.42
N ASN A 260 -7.16 -16.67 -1.43
CA ASN A 260 -7.89 -15.42 -1.21
C ASN A 260 -7.79 -15.03 0.28
N LEU A 261 -7.35 -13.80 0.56
CA LEU A 261 -7.24 -13.29 1.93
C LEU A 261 -8.54 -12.65 2.44
N ASP A 262 -9.44 -12.25 1.54
CA ASP A 262 -10.62 -11.46 1.88
C ASP A 262 -11.88 -12.32 2.08
N GLY A 263 -11.83 -13.60 1.71
CA GLY A 263 -12.99 -14.47 1.85
C GLY A 263 -12.72 -15.90 1.42
N PRO A 264 -13.75 -16.75 1.51
CA PRO A 264 -13.66 -18.16 1.13
C PRO A 264 -13.78 -18.38 -0.38
N GLU A 265 -14.15 -17.36 -1.16
CA GLU A 265 -14.37 -17.48 -2.60
C GLU A 265 -13.05 -17.83 -3.31
N PRO A 266 -13.10 -18.73 -4.32
CA PRO A 266 -11.93 -18.99 -5.15
C PRO A 266 -11.43 -17.71 -5.82
N ILE A 267 -10.11 -17.50 -5.89
CA ILE A 267 -9.50 -16.31 -6.51
C ILE A 267 -10.05 -16.09 -7.93
N ALA A 268 -10.23 -17.15 -8.72
CA ALA A 268 -10.71 -17.06 -10.11
C ALA A 268 -12.13 -16.47 -10.24
N GLU A 269 -12.94 -16.57 -9.19
CA GLU A 269 -14.36 -16.18 -9.19
C GLU A 269 -14.58 -14.86 -8.43
N ALA A 270 -13.59 -14.43 -7.64
CA ALA A 270 -13.66 -13.21 -6.85
C ALA A 270 -13.46 -11.96 -7.73
N GLY A 271 -13.98 -10.81 -7.26
CA GLY A 271 -13.68 -9.50 -7.85
C GLY A 271 -12.24 -9.05 -7.53
N GLY A 272 -12.04 -7.76 -7.35
CA GLY A 272 -10.76 -7.24 -6.82
C GLY A 272 -10.54 -7.77 -5.41
N ILE A 273 -9.43 -8.45 -5.18
CA ILE A 273 -9.12 -9.13 -3.91
C ILE A 273 -7.64 -9.04 -3.57
N HIS A 274 -7.34 -9.27 -2.30
CA HIS A 274 -5.97 -9.55 -1.86
C HIS A 274 -5.70 -11.07 -1.89
N ALA A 275 -4.63 -11.44 -2.55
CA ALA A 275 -4.15 -12.82 -2.64
C ALA A 275 -2.82 -12.99 -1.89
N LEU A 276 -2.65 -14.14 -1.24
CA LEU A 276 -1.39 -14.59 -0.68
C LEU A 276 -0.90 -15.79 -1.48
N ALA A 277 0.29 -15.73 -2.04
CA ALA A 277 0.93 -16.84 -2.70
C ALA A 277 2.19 -17.28 -1.93
N LEU A 278 2.27 -18.57 -1.65
CA LEU A 278 3.36 -19.22 -0.93
C LEU A 278 3.90 -20.37 -1.77
N ARG A 279 5.22 -20.62 -1.70
CA ARG A 279 5.78 -21.80 -2.33
C ARG A 279 5.18 -23.06 -1.70
N ALA A 280 4.72 -23.99 -2.55
CA ALA A 280 4.27 -25.29 -2.10
C ALA A 280 5.44 -26.03 -1.41
N GLY A 281 5.20 -26.54 -0.20
CA GLY A 281 6.20 -27.26 0.60
C GLY A 281 6.56 -28.61 0.02
#